data_997080619a695217223ce942568472b2
#
_entry.id   997080619a695217223ce942568472b2
#
_cell.length_a   1.000
_cell.length_b   1.000
_cell.length_c   1.000
_cell.angle_alpha   90.00
_cell.angle_beta   90.00
_cell.angle_gamma   90.00
#
_symmetry.space_group_name_H-M   'P 1'
#
loop_
_entity.id
_entity.type
_entity.pdbx_description
1 polymer ?
#
loop_
_entity_poly.entity_id
_entity_poly.type
_entity_poly.pdbx_seq_one_letter_code
_entity_poly.pdbx_strand_id
1 'polypeptide(L)'
;MYRMVVVDDEYIVVEGIKTILQREKMNCEIVGFAYDGIEALRVIKETCPDIVITDIRMPGMDGLSLIEECREFLSETVYVIISGYTEFEYARKALVLDVMNYI
;
A
#
# COMPACT_ATOMS: atom_id res chain seq x y z
N MET A 1 -13.80 3.49 -11.94
CA MET A 1 -13.24 3.90 -10.64
C MET A 1 -12.10 2.95 -10.25
N TYR A 2 -10.97 3.49 -9.87
CA TYR A 2 -9.83 2.67 -9.46
C TYR A 2 -10.07 2.08 -8.08
N ARG A 3 -9.69 0.83 -7.90
CA ARG A 3 -9.90 0.08 -6.65
C ARG A 3 -8.60 0.09 -5.87
N MET A 4 -8.68 0.48 -4.61
CA MET A 4 -7.49 0.74 -3.77
C MET A 4 -7.55 -0.08 -2.49
N VAL A 5 -6.41 -0.64 -2.09
CA VAL A 5 -6.21 -1.23 -0.77
C VAL A 5 -5.21 -0.36 -0.01
N VAL A 6 -5.53 -0.07 1.23
CA VAL A 6 -4.68 0.73 2.13
C VAL A 6 -4.17 -0.16 3.25
N VAL A 7 -2.86 -0.15 3.45
CA VAL A 7 -2.19 -0.97 4.46
C VAL A 7 -1.38 -0.07 5.38
N ASP A 8 -1.76 -0.01 6.65
CA ASP A 8 -1.06 0.78 7.64
C ASP A 8 -1.47 0.26 9.02
N ASP A 9 -0.51 0.16 9.95
CA ASP A 9 -0.81 -0.31 11.30
C ASP A 9 -1.49 0.78 12.15
N GLU A 10 -1.59 1.99 11.63
CA GLU A 10 -2.30 3.08 12.30
C GLU A 10 -3.64 3.35 11.62
N TYR A 11 -4.71 3.06 12.31
CA TYR A 11 -6.07 3.27 11.84
C TYR A 11 -6.32 4.69 11.32
N ILE A 12 -5.72 5.69 11.98
CA ILE A 12 -5.95 7.10 11.62
C ILE A 12 -5.45 7.42 10.20
N VAL A 13 -4.43 6.72 9.74
CA VAL A 13 -3.89 6.90 8.38
C VAL A 13 -4.90 6.41 7.35
N VAL A 14 -5.51 5.26 7.59
CA VAL A 14 -6.55 4.72 6.71
C VAL A 14 -7.73 5.68 6.61
N GLU A 15 -8.19 6.19 7.74
CA GLU A 15 -9.29 7.15 7.77
C GLU A 15 -8.93 8.47 7.10
N GLY A 16 -7.69 8.91 7.26
CA GLY A 16 -7.21 10.13 6.60
C GLY A 16 -7.21 10.02 5.09
N ILE A 17 -6.74 8.90 4.56
CA ILE A 17 -6.74 8.66 3.11
C ILE A 17 -8.17 8.62 2.58
N LYS A 18 -9.06 7.92 3.28
CA LYS A 18 -10.48 7.85 2.91
C LYS A 18 -11.09 9.25 2.82
N THR A 19 -10.80 10.10 3.79
CA THR A 19 -11.30 11.47 3.82
C THR A 19 -10.78 12.28 2.63
N ILE A 20 -9.49 12.15 2.31
CA ILE A 20 -8.88 12.86 1.19
C ILE A 20 -9.53 12.45 -0.13
N LEU A 21 -9.72 11.16 -0.34
CA LEU A 21 -10.34 10.65 -1.56
C LEU A 21 -11.74 11.21 -1.76
N GLN A 22 -12.51 11.31 -0.68
CA GLN A 22 -13.86 11.85 -0.73
C GLN A 22 -13.87 13.35 -0.95
N ARG A 23 -13.02 14.08 -0.24
CA ARG A 23 -12.96 15.54 -0.33
C ARG A 23 -12.51 16.01 -1.70
N GLU A 24 -11.50 15.36 -2.25
CA GLU A 24 -10.94 15.73 -3.57
C GLU A 24 -11.68 15.11 -4.73
N LYS A 25 -12.73 14.34 -4.46
CA LYS A 25 -13.55 13.66 -5.47
C LYS A 25 -12.70 12.85 -6.44
N MET A 26 -11.73 12.14 -5.91
CA MET A 26 -10.84 11.31 -6.72
C MET A 26 -11.57 10.08 -7.24
N ASN A 27 -11.20 9.65 -8.43
CA ASN A 27 -11.82 8.48 -9.07
C ASN A 27 -11.24 7.18 -8.51
N CYS A 28 -11.24 7.05 -7.19
CA CYS A 28 -10.72 5.89 -6.46
C CYS A 28 -11.66 5.52 -5.33
N GLU A 29 -11.73 4.23 -5.03
CA GLU A 29 -12.47 3.76 -3.86
C GLU A 29 -11.62 2.77 -3.08
N ILE A 30 -11.70 2.81 -1.77
CA ILE A 30 -11.03 1.84 -0.91
C ILE A 30 -11.88 0.59 -0.87
N VAL A 31 -11.36 -0.50 -1.43
CA VAL A 31 -12.07 -1.78 -1.45
C VAL A 31 -11.62 -2.72 -0.33
N GLY A 32 -10.57 -2.36 0.37
CA GLY A 32 -10.08 -3.12 1.51
C GLY A 32 -8.99 -2.36 2.25
N PHE A 33 -8.76 -2.75 3.48
CA PHE A 33 -7.68 -2.21 4.29
C PHE A 33 -7.14 -3.30 5.20
N ALA A 34 -5.92 -3.12 5.67
CA ALA A 34 -5.28 -4.05 6.58
C ALA A 34 -4.33 -3.31 7.51
N TYR A 35 -4.09 -3.87 8.68
CA TYR A 35 -3.23 -3.24 9.69
C TYR A 35 -1.87 -3.91 9.82
N ASP A 36 -1.63 -4.99 9.09
CA ASP A 36 -0.33 -5.64 9.03
C ASP A 36 -0.13 -6.28 7.65
N GLY A 37 1.11 -6.66 7.36
CA GLY A 37 1.44 -7.18 6.03
C GLY A 37 0.84 -8.54 5.71
N ILE A 38 0.67 -9.38 6.71
CA ILE A 38 0.12 -10.73 6.50
C ILE A 38 -1.36 -10.64 6.16
N GLU A 39 -2.11 -9.84 6.91
CA GLU A 39 -3.51 -9.57 6.61
C GLU A 39 -3.66 -8.89 5.26
N ALA A 40 -2.76 -7.93 4.96
CA ALA A 40 -2.76 -7.23 3.70
C ALA A 40 -2.63 -8.16 2.51
N LEU A 41 -1.74 -9.14 2.60
CA LEU A 41 -1.54 -10.11 1.54
C LEU A 41 -2.84 -10.85 1.22
N ARG A 42 -3.58 -11.26 2.26
CA ARG A 42 -4.87 -11.91 2.11
C ARG A 42 -5.89 -10.99 1.43
N VAL A 43 -6.01 -9.75 1.91
CA VAL A 43 -6.96 -8.78 1.38
C VAL A 43 -6.64 -8.45 -0.09
N ILE A 44 -5.38 -8.28 -0.41
CA ILE A 44 -4.94 -7.97 -1.78
C ILE A 44 -5.25 -9.13 -2.72
N LYS A 45 -5.02 -10.37 -2.28
CA LYS A 45 -5.35 -11.55 -3.09
C LYS A 45 -6.84 -11.66 -3.35
N GLU A 46 -7.66 -11.32 -2.36
CA GLU A 46 -9.12 -11.38 -2.50
C GLU A 46 -9.69 -10.29 -3.39
N THR A 47 -9.09 -9.10 -3.36
CA THR A 47 -9.65 -7.93 -4.05
C THR A 47 -9.00 -7.63 -5.39
N CYS A 48 -7.77 -8.06 -5.63
CA CYS A 48 -7.01 -7.75 -6.83
C CYS A 48 -7.10 -6.26 -7.20
N PRO A 49 -6.60 -5.36 -6.33
CA PRO A 49 -6.81 -3.93 -6.53
C PRO A 49 -5.95 -3.35 -7.64
N ASP A 50 -6.32 -2.16 -8.09
CA ASP A 50 -5.52 -1.40 -9.05
C ASP A 50 -4.37 -0.68 -8.37
N ILE A 51 -4.56 -0.28 -7.11
CA ILE A 51 -3.59 0.51 -6.34
C ILE A 51 -3.46 -0.06 -4.95
N VAL A 52 -2.24 -0.20 -4.47
CA VAL A 52 -1.95 -0.55 -3.08
C VAL A 52 -1.13 0.58 -2.47
N ILE A 53 -1.63 1.16 -1.38
CA ILE A 53 -0.89 2.14 -0.59
C ILE A 53 -0.49 1.44 0.69
N THR A 54 0.80 1.42 1.00
CA THR A 54 1.30 0.73 2.19
C THR A 54 2.34 1.56 2.93
N ASP A 55 2.36 1.42 4.25
CA ASP A 55 3.45 1.89 5.06
C ASP A 55 4.64 0.93 4.91
N ILE A 56 5.84 1.37 5.25
CA ILE A 56 7.03 0.53 5.20
C ILE A 56 7.06 -0.41 6.41
N ARG A 57 6.98 0.16 7.61
CA ARG A 57 7.15 -0.60 8.84
C ARG A 57 5.83 -1.03 9.43
N MET A 58 5.62 -2.33 9.43
CA MET A 58 4.42 -2.95 10.00
C MET A 58 4.80 -4.23 10.71
N PRO A 59 4.03 -4.64 11.72
CA PRO A 59 4.26 -5.94 12.36
C PRO A 59 4.17 -7.09 11.37
N GLY A 60 5.02 -8.09 11.55
CA GLY A 60 5.04 -9.27 10.69
C GLY A 60 5.79 -9.02 9.40
N MET A 61 5.08 -8.69 8.34
CA MET A 61 5.66 -8.44 7.02
C MET A 61 5.69 -6.93 6.75
N ASP A 62 6.86 -6.37 6.44
CA ASP A 62 6.93 -4.94 6.12
C ASP A 62 6.37 -4.64 4.72
N GLY A 63 6.22 -3.34 4.43
CA GLY A 63 5.59 -2.92 3.17
C GLY A 63 6.36 -3.34 1.93
N LEU A 64 7.68 -3.34 1.98
CA LEU A 64 8.50 -3.74 0.84
C LEU A 64 8.41 -5.23 0.58
N SER A 65 8.42 -6.04 1.64
CA SER A 65 8.23 -7.49 1.51
C SER A 65 6.84 -7.80 0.98
N LEU A 66 5.83 -7.06 1.41
CA LEU A 66 4.47 -7.18 0.92
C LEU A 66 4.40 -6.92 -0.59
N ILE A 67 5.02 -5.84 -1.05
CA ILE A 67 5.05 -5.49 -2.48
C ILE A 67 5.75 -6.58 -3.27
N GLU A 68 6.88 -7.07 -2.78
CA GLU A 68 7.64 -8.12 -3.44
C GLU A 68 6.79 -9.38 -3.63
N GLU A 69 6.06 -9.79 -2.59
CA GLU A 69 5.14 -10.93 -2.67
C GLU A 69 4.01 -10.67 -3.67
N CYS A 70 3.40 -9.49 -3.62
CA CYS A 70 2.26 -9.16 -4.46
C CYS A 70 2.62 -9.05 -5.93
N ARG A 71 3.81 -8.57 -6.26
CA ARG A 71 4.21 -8.39 -7.66
C ARG A 71 4.33 -9.71 -8.41
N GLU A 72 4.45 -10.81 -7.73
CA GLU A 72 4.50 -12.13 -8.36
C GLU A 72 3.16 -12.50 -9.00
N PHE A 73 2.05 -11.99 -8.46
CA PHE A 73 0.71 -12.31 -9.00
C PHE A 73 -0.09 -11.07 -9.43
N LEU A 74 0.34 -9.86 -9.05
CA LEU A 74 -0.31 -8.60 -9.45
C LEU A 74 0.73 -7.63 -10.00
N SER A 75 1.27 -7.95 -11.17
CA SER A 75 2.33 -7.14 -11.78
C SER A 75 1.84 -5.79 -12.32
N GLU A 76 0.54 -5.68 -12.61
CA GLU A 76 -0.05 -4.46 -13.16
C GLU A 76 -0.53 -3.48 -12.07
N THR A 77 -0.57 -3.91 -10.83
CA THR A 77 -0.99 -3.06 -9.72
C THR A 77 0.06 -1.98 -9.45
N VAL A 78 -0.38 -0.76 -9.21
CA VAL A 78 0.49 0.35 -8.83
C VAL A 78 0.70 0.32 -7.31
N TYR A 79 1.94 0.35 -6.88
CA TYR A 79 2.29 0.32 -5.46
C TYR A 79 2.84 1.67 -5.03
N VAL A 80 2.27 2.23 -3.97
CA VAL A 80 2.66 3.52 -3.41
C VAL A 80 3.08 3.30 -1.96
N ILE A 81 4.26 3.78 -1.60
CA ILE A 81 4.75 3.69 -0.23
C ILE A 81 4.61 5.05 0.45
N ILE A 82 3.94 5.06 1.59
CA ILE A 82 3.83 6.23 2.45
C ILE A 82 4.63 5.93 3.70
N SER A 83 5.59 6.78 4.04
CA SER A 83 6.41 6.54 5.20
C SER A 83 6.87 7.84 5.85
N GLY A 84 6.90 7.85 7.17
CA GLY A 84 7.53 8.90 7.94
C GLY A 84 9.03 8.65 8.14
N TYR A 85 9.56 7.55 7.62
CA TYR A 85 10.96 7.19 7.75
C TYR A 85 11.70 7.50 6.48
N THR A 86 12.88 8.09 6.61
CA THR A 86 13.72 8.44 5.47
C THR A 86 14.95 7.54 5.44
N GLU A 87 14.76 6.25 5.66
CA GLU A 87 15.86 5.31 5.68
C GLU A 87 16.34 5.00 4.27
N PHE A 88 17.62 5.21 4.04
CA PHE A 88 18.23 5.03 2.73
C PHE A 88 18.04 3.62 2.18
N GLU A 89 18.16 2.61 3.05
CA GLU A 89 18.01 1.21 2.61
C GLU A 89 16.61 0.91 2.07
N TYR A 90 15.58 1.46 2.72
CA TYR A 90 14.21 1.26 2.24
C TYR A 90 13.97 1.97 0.92
N ALA A 91 14.50 3.19 0.77
CA ALA A 91 14.38 3.93 -0.48
C ALA A 91 15.04 3.16 -1.63
N ARG A 92 16.21 2.57 -1.37
CA ARG A 92 16.94 1.81 -2.36
C ARG A 92 16.19 0.55 -2.77
N LYS A 93 15.61 -0.17 -1.81
CA LYS A 93 14.79 -1.35 -2.08
C LYS A 93 13.55 -0.99 -2.90
N ALA A 94 12.93 0.15 -2.60
CA ALA A 94 11.78 0.62 -3.35
C ALA A 94 12.13 0.84 -4.82
N LEU A 95 13.31 1.40 -5.12
CA LEU A 95 13.76 1.57 -6.48
C LEU A 95 13.98 0.24 -7.19
N VAL A 96 14.56 -0.74 -6.49
CA VAL A 96 14.79 -2.08 -7.05
C VAL A 96 13.47 -2.75 -7.40
N LEU A 97 12.44 -2.56 -6.56
CA LEU A 97 11.11 -3.13 -6.79
C LEU A 97 10.28 -2.30 -7.78
N ASP A 98 10.86 -1.24 -8.32
CA ASP A 98 10.18 -0.36 -9.28
C ASP A 98 8.88 0.20 -8.70
N VAL A 99 8.95 0.68 -7.47
CA VAL A 99 7.82 1.33 -6.82
C VAL A 99 7.61 2.70 -7.45
N MET A 100 6.39 2.97 -7.90
CA MET A 100 6.10 4.18 -8.64
C MET A 100 6.29 5.44 -7.81
N ASN A 101 6.01 5.37 -6.52
CA ASN A 101 6.09 6.53 -5.64
C ASN A 101 6.59 6.13 -4.26
N TYR A 102 7.58 6.87 -3.77
CA TYR A 102 8.09 6.73 -2.41
C TYR A 102 7.96 8.08 -1.71
N ILE A 103 7.12 8.12 -0.71
CA ILE A 103 6.82 9.36 0.02
C ILE A 103 7.25 9.25 1.48
#